data_e6ab92f9569956ba91ee32d0a1f08866
#
_entry.id   e6ab92f9569956ba91ee32d0a1f08866
#
_cell.length_a   1.000
_cell.length_b   1.000
_cell.length_c   1.000
_cell.angle_alpha   90.00
_cell.angle_beta   90.00
_cell.angle_gamma   90.00
#
_symmetry.space_group_name_H-M   'P 1'
#
loop_
_entity.id
_entity.type
_entity.pdbx_description
1 polymer ?
#
loop_
_entity_poly.entity_id
_entity_poly.type
_entity_poly.pdbx_seq_one_letter_code
_entity_poly.pdbx_strand_id
1 'polypeptide(L)'
;PYIFGHRNKIHIVNLEKTLPLFNDALNFVGKLASNGGKVLFVGTKRSARDVVREEAERCNMPFVNHRWLGGMLTNFKTIKQSIKRLKELEAMDADGSMSARFHKKEALTLRREKEKLERSLGGIKDLNGLPDALFVVDTGHEKIAVAEAKKLGIPVIGVVDTNNDPQDIDYVIPGNDDAIRAVQLYVQGASAAILEGRAAAATAAATGRNEIADSAAG
;
A
#
# COMPACT_ATOMS: atom_id res chain seq x y z
N PRO A 1 -7.25 13.24 21.29
CA PRO A 1 -6.28 14.35 21.17
C PRO A 1 -6.42 15.13 19.84
N TYR A 2 -7.05 14.53 18.79
CA TYR A 2 -7.16 15.09 17.44
C TYR A 2 -8.54 15.67 17.11
N ILE A 3 -9.49 15.64 18.05
CA ILE A 3 -10.84 16.17 17.88
C ILE A 3 -10.82 17.66 18.26
N PHE A 4 -11.33 18.53 17.38
CA PHE A 4 -11.53 19.94 17.61
C PHE A 4 -12.78 20.20 18.48
N GLY A 5 -13.85 19.45 18.21
CA GLY A 5 -15.12 19.59 18.89
C GLY A 5 -16.16 18.63 18.33
N HIS A 6 -17.42 18.85 18.71
CA HIS A 6 -18.54 18.08 18.18
C HIS A 6 -19.72 18.98 17.84
N ARG A 7 -20.44 18.64 16.78
CA ARG A 7 -21.68 19.30 16.36
C ARG A 7 -22.71 18.23 16.00
N ASN A 8 -23.89 18.32 16.57
CA ASN A 8 -24.97 17.34 16.31
C ASN A 8 -24.53 15.88 16.50
N LYS A 9 -23.76 15.59 17.55
CA LYS A 9 -23.18 14.27 17.87
C LYS A 9 -22.13 13.76 16.86
N ILE A 10 -21.69 14.60 15.91
CA ILE A 10 -20.62 14.29 14.97
C ILE A 10 -19.34 14.96 15.46
N HIS A 11 -18.27 14.20 15.57
CA HIS A 11 -16.95 14.73 15.93
C HIS A 11 -16.31 15.43 14.73
N ILE A 12 -15.63 16.54 15.00
CA ILE A 12 -14.92 17.34 14.00
C ILE A 12 -13.42 17.16 14.25
N VAL A 13 -12.71 16.67 13.25
CA VAL A 13 -11.24 16.50 13.29
C VAL A 13 -10.57 17.88 13.23
N ASN A 14 -9.53 18.09 14.03
CA ASN A 14 -8.75 19.33 14.02
C ASN A 14 -7.73 19.31 12.87
N LEU A 15 -8.03 20.03 11.79
CA LEU A 15 -7.18 20.09 10.60
C LEU A 15 -5.87 20.84 10.85
N GLU A 16 -5.78 21.73 11.85
CA GLU A 16 -4.51 22.36 12.24
C GLU A 16 -3.49 21.33 12.77
N LYS A 17 -4.00 20.25 13.39
CA LYS A 17 -3.16 19.10 13.80
C LYS A 17 -2.92 18.11 12.66
N THR A 18 -3.90 17.93 11.77
CA THR A 18 -3.78 17.01 10.63
C THR A 18 -2.67 17.44 9.68
N LEU A 19 -2.59 18.72 9.34
CA LEU A 19 -1.65 19.19 8.32
C LEU A 19 -0.18 18.93 8.65
N PRO A 20 0.35 19.27 9.84
CA PRO A 20 1.75 18.95 10.17
C PRO A 20 1.99 17.45 10.25
N LEU A 21 1.09 16.67 10.84
CA LEU A 21 1.24 15.22 10.93
C LEU A 21 1.19 14.54 9.54
N PHE A 22 0.37 15.05 8.65
CA PHE A 22 0.34 14.59 7.26
C PHE A 22 1.65 14.89 6.55
N ASN A 23 2.20 16.10 6.70
CA ASN A 23 3.49 16.46 6.13
C ASN A 23 4.63 15.59 6.68
N ASP A 24 4.63 15.28 7.98
CA ASP A 24 5.61 14.39 8.60
C ASP A 24 5.53 12.98 8.01
N ALA A 25 4.30 12.47 7.82
CA ALA A 25 4.08 11.19 7.17
C ALA A 25 4.56 11.18 5.70
N LEU A 26 4.30 12.24 4.94
CA LEU A 26 4.78 12.37 3.56
C LEU A 26 6.31 12.45 3.48
N ASN A 27 6.95 13.19 4.37
CA ASN A 27 8.40 13.27 4.47
C ASN A 27 9.03 11.91 4.76
N PHE A 28 8.44 11.15 5.68
CA PHE A 28 8.89 9.79 5.98
C PHE A 28 8.78 8.87 4.76
N VAL A 29 7.62 8.86 4.11
CA VAL A 29 7.35 8.03 2.92
C VAL A 29 8.28 8.39 1.75
N GLY A 30 8.48 9.69 1.50
CA GLY A 30 9.39 10.19 0.46
C GLY A 30 10.84 9.78 0.72
N LYS A 31 11.32 9.93 1.96
CA LYS A 31 12.66 9.50 2.38
C LYS A 31 12.84 7.98 2.27
N LEU A 32 11.81 7.21 2.64
CA LEU A 32 11.84 5.75 2.48
C LEU A 32 11.97 5.35 1.01
N ALA A 33 11.18 5.99 0.15
CA ALA A 33 11.19 5.74 -1.29
C ALA A 33 12.49 6.16 -1.97
N SER A 34 13.13 7.24 -1.52
CA SER A 34 14.45 7.67 -2.02
C SER A 34 15.55 6.63 -1.76
N ASN A 35 15.41 5.86 -0.68
CA ASN A 35 16.30 4.75 -0.35
C ASN A 35 15.91 3.41 -1.00
N GLY A 36 14.95 3.43 -1.94
CA GLY A 36 14.46 2.22 -2.61
C GLY A 36 13.47 1.39 -1.80
N GLY A 37 13.02 1.87 -0.65
CA GLY A 37 12.06 1.18 0.22
C GLY A 37 10.71 0.98 -0.44
N LYS A 38 9.99 -0.06 0.01
CA LYS A 38 8.66 -0.44 -0.48
C LYS A 38 7.59 -0.09 0.55
N VAL A 39 6.62 0.72 0.14
CA VAL A 39 5.43 1.06 0.92
C VAL A 39 4.26 0.22 0.43
N LEU A 40 3.65 -0.56 1.31
CA LEU A 40 2.45 -1.34 1.00
C LEU A 40 1.21 -0.49 1.31
N PHE A 41 0.43 -0.16 0.29
CA PHE A 41 -0.84 0.53 0.45
C PHE A 41 -1.95 -0.46 0.82
N VAL A 42 -2.69 -0.15 1.88
CA VAL A 42 -3.78 -0.99 2.39
C VAL A 42 -5.05 -0.18 2.54
N GLY A 43 -6.11 -0.61 1.87
CA GLY A 43 -7.41 0.03 1.96
C GLY A 43 -8.48 -0.83 1.30
N THR A 44 -9.16 -1.66 2.09
CA THR A 44 -10.17 -2.61 1.59
C THR A 44 -11.58 -2.07 1.67
N LYS A 45 -11.78 -0.91 2.32
CA LYS A 45 -13.05 -0.21 2.39
C LYS A 45 -13.49 0.27 0.99
N ARG A 46 -14.78 0.24 0.70
CA ARG A 46 -15.32 0.62 -0.62
C ARG A 46 -14.87 2.01 -1.09
N SER A 47 -14.75 2.97 -0.17
CA SER A 47 -14.29 4.33 -0.46
C SER A 47 -12.81 4.43 -0.84
N ALA A 48 -12.00 3.42 -0.50
CA ALA A 48 -10.55 3.42 -0.68
C ALA A 48 -10.06 2.52 -1.83
N ARG A 49 -10.81 1.48 -2.20
CA ARG A 49 -10.37 0.41 -3.10
C ARG A 49 -9.76 0.87 -4.42
N ASP A 50 -10.49 1.73 -5.12
CA ASP A 50 -10.07 2.15 -6.46
C ASP A 50 -8.92 3.14 -6.38
N VAL A 51 -9.01 4.11 -5.47
CA VAL A 51 -7.98 5.11 -5.24
C VAL A 51 -6.66 4.47 -4.81
N VAL A 52 -6.71 3.50 -3.88
CA VAL A 52 -5.52 2.78 -3.40
C VAL A 52 -4.85 2.03 -4.56
N ARG A 53 -5.61 1.34 -5.41
CA ARG A 53 -5.06 0.67 -6.59
C ARG A 53 -4.41 1.64 -7.55
N GLU A 54 -5.16 2.66 -7.99
CA GLU A 54 -4.71 3.63 -9.00
C GLU A 54 -3.43 4.36 -8.56
N GLU A 55 -3.38 4.81 -7.32
CA GLU A 55 -2.25 5.56 -6.80
C GLU A 55 -1.03 4.67 -6.49
N ALA A 56 -1.24 3.44 -6.02
CA ALA A 56 -0.16 2.48 -5.83
C ALA A 56 0.46 2.05 -7.17
N GLU A 57 -0.37 1.79 -8.19
CA GLU A 57 0.10 1.50 -9.55
C GLU A 57 0.86 2.70 -10.13
N ARG A 58 0.37 3.93 -9.93
CA ARG A 58 1.03 5.17 -10.40
C ARG A 58 2.44 5.33 -9.87
N CYS A 59 2.67 4.99 -8.60
CA CYS A 59 4.00 5.07 -7.98
C CYS A 59 4.76 3.73 -7.94
N ASN A 60 4.25 2.69 -8.61
CA ASN A 60 4.82 1.34 -8.66
C ASN A 60 5.12 0.77 -7.26
N MET A 61 4.12 0.83 -6.39
CA MET A 61 4.13 0.28 -5.05
C MET A 61 3.11 -0.86 -4.91
N PRO A 62 3.35 -1.85 -4.02
CA PRO A 62 2.40 -2.91 -3.75
C PRO A 62 1.15 -2.38 -3.03
N PHE A 63 0.02 -3.06 -3.22
CA PHE A 63 -1.24 -2.70 -2.57
C PHE A 63 -2.12 -3.90 -2.24
N VAL A 64 -3.00 -3.71 -1.26
CA VAL A 64 -4.11 -4.62 -0.92
C VAL A 64 -5.38 -3.78 -0.82
N ASN A 65 -6.32 -3.99 -1.75
CA ASN A 65 -7.52 -3.17 -1.89
C ASN A 65 -8.84 -3.94 -1.80
N HIS A 66 -8.83 -5.26 -1.61
CA HIS A 66 -10.06 -6.04 -1.48
C HIS A 66 -10.22 -6.70 -0.12
N ARG A 67 -9.30 -7.56 0.27
CA ARG A 67 -9.34 -8.26 1.54
C ARG A 67 -7.94 -8.54 2.04
N TRP A 68 -7.68 -8.14 3.27
CA TRP A 68 -6.48 -8.58 3.97
C TRP A 68 -6.64 -10.05 4.38
N LEU A 69 -5.72 -10.89 3.96
CA LEU A 69 -5.67 -12.28 4.40
C LEU A 69 -4.83 -12.36 5.68
N GLY A 70 -5.37 -13.00 6.72
CA GLY A 70 -4.60 -13.19 7.95
C GLY A 70 -3.29 -13.93 7.68
N GLY A 71 -2.18 -13.43 8.21
CA GLY A 71 -0.85 -13.95 7.93
C GLY A 71 -0.17 -13.39 6.69
N MET A 72 -0.74 -12.35 6.06
CA MET A 72 -0.19 -11.78 4.83
C MET A 72 1.24 -11.27 4.99
N LEU A 73 1.60 -10.78 6.17
CA LEU A 73 2.97 -10.42 6.54
C LEU A 73 3.62 -11.47 7.43
N THR A 74 2.96 -11.88 8.50
CA THR A 74 3.50 -12.80 9.51
C THR A 74 3.69 -14.23 8.99
N ASN A 75 3.01 -14.62 7.92
CA ASN A 75 3.16 -15.90 7.22
C ASN A 75 3.41 -15.70 5.72
N PHE A 76 4.28 -14.77 5.39
CA PHE A 76 4.58 -14.39 4.01
C PHE A 76 5.08 -15.55 3.15
N LYS A 77 5.73 -16.56 3.75
CA LYS A 77 6.17 -17.76 3.05
C LYS A 77 4.99 -18.51 2.39
N THR A 78 3.87 -18.66 3.11
CA THR A 78 2.65 -19.28 2.57
C THR A 78 1.99 -18.40 1.51
N ILE A 79 1.99 -17.09 1.72
CA ILE A 79 1.48 -16.13 0.73
C ILE A 79 2.26 -16.21 -0.58
N LYS A 80 3.60 -16.34 -0.52
CA LYS A 80 4.43 -16.58 -1.73
C LYS A 80 4.03 -17.82 -2.51
N GLN A 81 3.63 -18.89 -1.85
CA GLN A 81 3.13 -20.10 -2.53
C GLN A 81 1.82 -19.82 -3.28
N SER A 82 0.90 -19.06 -2.65
CA SER A 82 -0.35 -18.63 -3.29
C SER A 82 -0.10 -17.68 -4.47
N ILE A 83 0.88 -16.77 -4.36
CA ILE A 83 1.32 -15.91 -5.47
C ILE A 83 1.91 -16.73 -6.61
N LYS A 84 2.73 -17.73 -6.31
CA LYS A 84 3.26 -18.65 -7.33
C LYS A 84 2.13 -19.37 -8.06
N ARG A 85 1.14 -19.87 -7.32
CA ARG A 85 -0.06 -20.50 -7.90
C ARG A 85 -0.84 -19.52 -8.80
N LEU A 86 -0.99 -18.27 -8.40
CA LEU A 86 -1.61 -17.24 -9.23
C LEU A 86 -0.85 -17.06 -10.55
N LYS A 87 0.47 -16.89 -10.50
CA LYS A 87 1.32 -16.74 -11.71
C LYS A 87 1.25 -17.97 -12.64
N GLU A 88 1.16 -19.17 -12.09
CA GLU A 88 0.94 -20.40 -12.86
C GLU A 88 -0.41 -20.37 -13.60
N LEU A 89 -1.48 -19.97 -12.90
CA LEU A 89 -2.82 -19.87 -13.50
C LEU A 89 -2.91 -18.75 -14.55
N GLU A 90 -2.23 -17.63 -14.33
CA GLU A 90 -2.11 -16.54 -15.32
C GLU A 90 -1.40 -17.03 -16.61
N ALA A 91 -0.29 -17.74 -16.46
CA ALA A 91 0.44 -18.30 -17.60
C ALA A 91 -0.39 -19.31 -18.39
N MET A 92 -1.10 -20.22 -17.69
CA MET A 92 -1.99 -21.22 -18.32
C MET A 92 -3.20 -20.59 -19.03
N ASP A 93 -3.69 -19.44 -18.58
CA ASP A 93 -4.79 -18.71 -19.22
C ASP A 93 -4.27 -17.94 -20.45
N ALA A 94 -3.06 -17.34 -20.37
CA ALA A 94 -2.45 -16.58 -21.44
C ALA A 94 -2.03 -17.45 -22.64
N ASP A 95 -1.51 -18.66 -22.41
CA ASP A 95 -1.09 -19.59 -23.47
C ASP A 95 -2.21 -20.49 -23.99
N GLY A 96 -3.43 -20.34 -23.46
CA GLY A 96 -4.61 -21.12 -23.84
C GLY A 96 -4.62 -22.57 -23.34
N SER A 97 -3.59 -22.99 -22.60
CA SER A 97 -3.44 -24.38 -22.12
C SER A 97 -4.54 -24.76 -21.13
N MET A 98 -5.13 -23.79 -20.43
CA MET A 98 -6.25 -23.99 -19.53
C MET A 98 -7.50 -24.56 -20.27
N SER A 99 -7.77 -24.09 -21.48
CA SER A 99 -8.88 -24.57 -22.29
C SER A 99 -8.54 -25.81 -23.13
N ALA A 100 -7.25 -26.03 -23.44
CA ALA A 100 -6.78 -27.15 -24.25
C ALA A 100 -6.60 -28.45 -23.45
N ARG A 101 -6.19 -28.34 -22.18
CA ARG A 101 -5.83 -29.49 -21.32
C ARG A 101 -6.95 -29.94 -20.38
N PHE A 102 -7.91 -29.06 -20.07
CA PHE A 102 -8.95 -29.33 -19.08
C PHE A 102 -10.35 -29.32 -19.68
N HIS A 103 -11.26 -30.12 -19.13
CA HIS A 103 -12.67 -30.06 -19.49
C HIS A 103 -13.28 -28.70 -19.13
N LYS A 104 -14.34 -28.29 -19.84
CA LYS A 104 -14.96 -26.97 -19.64
C LYS A 104 -15.28 -26.64 -18.18
N LYS A 105 -15.73 -27.63 -17.40
CA LYS A 105 -16.06 -27.45 -15.98
C LYS A 105 -14.82 -27.19 -15.13
N GLU A 106 -13.74 -27.91 -15.40
CA GLU A 106 -12.47 -27.77 -14.70
C GLU A 106 -11.79 -26.42 -15.05
N ALA A 107 -11.74 -26.08 -16.34
CA ALA A 107 -11.24 -24.79 -16.81
C ALA A 107 -11.97 -23.60 -16.17
N LEU A 108 -13.30 -23.72 -16.03
CA LEU A 108 -14.09 -22.70 -15.33
C LEU A 108 -13.72 -22.60 -13.85
N THR A 109 -13.46 -23.73 -13.20
CA THR A 109 -13.03 -23.75 -11.78
C THR A 109 -11.66 -23.11 -11.61
N LEU A 110 -10.69 -23.39 -12.49
CA LEU A 110 -9.36 -22.77 -12.49
C LEU A 110 -9.43 -21.26 -12.76
N ARG A 111 -10.30 -20.79 -13.66
CA ARG A 111 -10.50 -19.36 -13.88
C ARG A 111 -11.06 -18.66 -12.64
N ARG A 112 -12.03 -19.26 -11.97
CA ARG A 112 -12.57 -18.73 -10.71
C ARG A 112 -11.53 -18.69 -9.60
N GLU A 113 -10.66 -19.71 -9.53
CA GLU A 113 -9.52 -19.72 -8.60
C GLU A 113 -8.58 -18.58 -8.91
N LYS A 114 -8.19 -18.38 -10.19
CA LYS A 114 -7.34 -17.27 -10.65
C LYS A 114 -7.95 -15.92 -10.25
N GLU A 115 -9.21 -15.67 -10.57
CA GLU A 115 -9.90 -14.40 -10.23
C GLU A 115 -9.93 -14.14 -8.72
N LYS A 116 -10.14 -15.18 -7.91
CA LYS A 116 -10.15 -15.07 -6.45
C LYS A 116 -8.75 -14.71 -5.92
N LEU A 117 -7.71 -15.36 -6.44
CA LEU A 117 -6.33 -15.08 -6.05
C LEU A 117 -5.88 -13.69 -6.53
N GLU A 118 -6.19 -13.32 -7.78
CA GLU A 118 -5.88 -12.01 -8.35
C GLU A 118 -6.52 -10.87 -7.53
N ARG A 119 -7.78 -11.03 -7.15
CA ARG A 119 -8.47 -10.04 -6.31
C ARG A 119 -7.81 -9.83 -4.96
N SER A 120 -7.23 -10.87 -4.36
CA SER A 120 -6.65 -10.80 -3.02
C SER A 120 -5.15 -10.53 -3.01
N LEU A 121 -4.42 -10.98 -4.03
CA LEU A 121 -2.95 -11.00 -4.07
C LEU A 121 -2.36 -10.26 -5.28
N GLY A 122 -3.18 -9.86 -6.25
CA GLY A 122 -2.72 -9.23 -7.48
C GLY A 122 -1.83 -8.01 -7.23
N GLY A 123 -2.19 -7.17 -6.27
CA GLY A 123 -1.42 -5.98 -5.91
C GLY A 123 -0.08 -6.24 -5.22
N ILE A 124 0.16 -7.47 -4.76
CA ILE A 124 1.42 -7.86 -4.08
C ILE A 124 2.19 -8.95 -4.82
N LYS A 125 1.79 -9.32 -6.03
CA LYS A 125 2.39 -10.42 -6.79
C LYS A 125 3.87 -10.23 -7.11
N ASP A 126 4.35 -8.99 -7.16
CA ASP A 126 5.75 -8.65 -7.44
C ASP A 126 6.53 -8.24 -6.17
N LEU A 127 5.95 -8.45 -5.00
CA LEU A 127 6.58 -8.19 -3.72
C LEU A 127 7.53 -9.35 -3.36
N ASN A 128 8.84 -9.11 -3.43
CA ASN A 128 9.86 -10.15 -3.19
C ASN A 128 10.13 -10.44 -1.71
N GLY A 129 9.82 -9.49 -0.83
CA GLY A 129 10.04 -9.55 0.62
C GLY A 129 8.93 -8.84 1.39
N LEU A 130 9.14 -8.64 2.68
CA LEU A 130 8.26 -7.80 3.48
C LEU A 130 8.38 -6.34 3.03
N PRO A 131 7.31 -5.54 3.12
CA PRO A 131 7.39 -4.12 2.87
C PRO A 131 8.15 -3.40 4.00
N ASP A 132 8.72 -2.24 3.69
CA ASP A 132 9.44 -1.41 4.66
C ASP A 132 8.52 -0.50 5.47
N ALA A 133 7.31 -0.24 4.98
CA ALA A 133 6.25 0.47 5.68
C ALA A 133 4.87 0.09 5.13
N LEU A 134 3.82 0.29 5.95
CA LEU A 134 2.43 0.23 5.54
C LEU A 134 1.82 1.63 5.50
N PHE A 135 1.05 1.92 4.45
CA PHE A 135 0.15 3.07 4.39
C PHE A 135 -1.29 2.56 4.44
N VAL A 136 -1.98 2.81 5.56
CA VAL A 136 -3.28 2.20 5.86
C VAL A 136 -4.38 3.25 5.86
N VAL A 137 -5.43 3.01 5.08
CA VAL A 137 -6.65 3.82 5.10
C VAL A 137 -7.68 3.10 5.97
N ASP A 138 -8.18 3.79 7.01
CA ASP A 138 -9.07 3.24 8.03
C ASP A 138 -8.42 2.14 8.87
N THR A 139 -7.64 2.56 9.85
CA THR A 139 -6.90 1.66 10.76
C THR A 139 -7.80 0.76 11.59
N GLY A 140 -9.03 1.18 11.87
CA GLY A 140 -10.03 0.38 12.58
C GLY A 140 -10.60 -0.76 11.74
N HIS A 141 -10.74 -0.55 10.43
CA HIS A 141 -11.14 -1.60 9.50
C HIS A 141 -9.99 -2.58 9.23
N GLU A 142 -8.77 -2.08 9.12
CA GLU A 142 -7.56 -2.85 8.77
C GLU A 142 -6.74 -3.30 10.00
N LYS A 143 -7.36 -3.48 11.17
CA LYS A 143 -6.66 -3.83 12.43
C LYS A 143 -5.78 -5.08 12.34
N ILE A 144 -6.11 -6.05 11.48
CA ILE A 144 -5.29 -7.25 11.32
C ILE A 144 -3.97 -6.88 10.63
N ALA A 145 -4.01 -6.03 9.61
CA ALA A 145 -2.82 -5.55 8.92
C ALA A 145 -1.91 -4.76 9.87
N VAL A 146 -2.49 -3.85 10.65
CA VAL A 146 -1.78 -3.04 11.66
C VAL A 146 -1.14 -3.94 12.71
N ALA A 147 -1.86 -4.92 13.26
CA ALA A 147 -1.35 -5.84 14.25
C ALA A 147 -0.19 -6.72 13.71
N GLU A 148 -0.28 -7.18 12.46
CA GLU A 148 0.79 -7.94 11.82
C GLU A 148 2.03 -7.08 11.59
N ALA A 149 1.86 -5.85 11.11
CA ALA A 149 2.96 -4.91 10.91
C ALA A 149 3.68 -4.60 12.21
N LYS A 150 2.93 -4.29 13.28
CA LYS A 150 3.47 -4.05 14.62
C LYS A 150 4.26 -5.24 15.14
N LYS A 151 3.75 -6.47 14.97
CA LYS A 151 4.44 -7.70 15.38
C LYS A 151 5.77 -7.89 14.70
N LEU A 152 5.92 -7.39 13.47
CA LEU A 152 7.14 -7.49 12.67
C LEU A 152 8.03 -6.24 12.76
N GLY A 153 7.63 -5.21 13.52
CA GLY A 153 8.38 -3.96 13.63
C GLY A 153 8.34 -3.12 12.34
N ILE A 154 7.32 -3.32 11.49
CA ILE A 154 7.14 -2.55 10.27
C ILE A 154 6.35 -1.29 10.60
N PRO A 155 6.88 -0.07 10.33
CA PRO A 155 6.22 1.18 10.64
C PRO A 155 4.91 1.33 9.86
N VAL A 156 3.89 1.85 10.54
CA VAL A 156 2.55 2.07 10.00
C VAL A 156 2.23 3.55 9.93
N ILE A 157 1.92 4.01 8.73
CA ILE A 157 1.29 5.31 8.48
C ILE A 157 -0.21 5.04 8.35
N GLY A 158 -1.03 5.69 9.15
CA GLY A 158 -2.45 5.40 9.17
C GLY A 158 -3.34 6.64 9.13
N VAL A 159 -4.35 6.61 8.25
CA VAL A 159 -5.47 7.54 8.32
C VAL A 159 -6.41 7.07 9.43
N VAL A 160 -6.56 7.91 10.45
CA VAL A 160 -7.27 7.58 11.68
C VAL A 160 -8.45 8.54 11.84
N ASP A 161 -9.66 8.00 11.77
CA ASP A 161 -10.88 8.75 12.03
C ASP A 161 -11.22 8.75 13.54
N THR A 162 -12.23 9.47 13.92
CA THR A 162 -12.64 9.72 15.32
C THR A 162 -13.11 8.48 16.08
N ASN A 163 -13.43 7.40 15.38
CA ASN A 163 -13.85 6.09 15.93
C ASN A 163 -12.71 5.07 16.05
N ASN A 164 -11.47 5.45 15.69
CA ASN A 164 -10.32 4.57 15.68
C ASN A 164 -9.29 4.94 16.74
N ASP A 165 -8.53 3.95 17.24
CA ASP A 165 -7.46 4.13 18.21
C ASP A 165 -6.12 4.37 17.48
N PRO A 166 -5.41 5.48 17.77
CA PRO A 166 -4.13 5.79 17.16
C PRO A 166 -2.92 5.12 17.82
N GLN A 167 -3.07 4.34 18.92
CA GLN A 167 -1.95 3.86 19.74
C GLN A 167 -0.93 3.00 18.98
N ASP A 168 -1.38 2.25 17.98
CA ASP A 168 -0.53 1.32 17.23
C ASP A 168 -0.01 1.87 15.90
N ILE A 169 -0.14 3.19 15.69
CA ILE A 169 0.20 3.88 14.45
C ILE A 169 1.43 4.77 14.70
N ASP A 170 2.48 4.58 13.91
CA ASP A 170 3.72 5.35 14.05
C ASP A 170 3.59 6.77 13.48
N TYR A 171 2.87 6.91 12.35
CA TYR A 171 2.56 8.20 11.72
C TYR A 171 1.06 8.33 11.58
N VAL A 172 0.44 9.02 12.52
CA VAL A 172 -1.01 9.24 12.56
C VAL A 172 -1.38 10.40 11.65
N ILE A 173 -2.30 10.16 10.73
CA ILE A 173 -2.95 11.18 9.91
C ILE A 173 -4.41 11.29 10.39
N PRO A 174 -4.74 12.22 11.29
CA PRO A 174 -6.13 12.39 11.73
C PRO A 174 -6.98 12.90 10.56
N GLY A 175 -7.99 12.14 10.18
CA GLY A 175 -8.79 12.52 9.02
C GLY A 175 -9.98 11.60 8.76
N ASN A 176 -10.85 12.04 7.86
CA ASN A 176 -12.03 11.30 7.46
C ASN A 176 -11.63 10.17 6.50
N ASP A 177 -11.95 8.94 6.87
CA ASP A 177 -11.68 7.73 6.09
C ASP A 177 -12.88 7.21 5.29
N ASP A 178 -14.05 7.87 5.40
CA ASP A 178 -15.29 7.52 4.69
C ASP A 178 -15.47 8.30 3.38
N ALA A 179 -15.09 9.57 3.36
CA ALA A 179 -15.28 10.44 2.20
C ALA A 179 -14.22 10.13 1.13
N ILE A 180 -14.66 9.72 -0.06
CA ILE A 180 -13.78 9.37 -1.19
C ILE A 180 -12.77 10.48 -1.49
N ARG A 181 -13.20 11.77 -1.46
CA ARG A 181 -12.30 12.92 -1.70
C ARG A 181 -11.22 13.08 -0.64
N ALA A 182 -11.52 12.79 0.63
CA ALA A 182 -10.53 12.84 1.70
C ALA A 182 -9.52 11.70 1.55
N VAL A 183 -9.99 10.48 1.34
CA VAL A 183 -9.14 9.31 1.07
C VAL A 183 -8.24 9.57 -0.14
N GLN A 184 -8.79 10.12 -1.22
CA GLN A 184 -8.04 10.46 -2.43
C GLN A 184 -6.91 11.45 -2.12
N LEU A 185 -7.16 12.48 -1.33
CA LEU A 185 -6.15 13.46 -0.93
C LEU A 185 -4.97 12.80 -0.21
N TYR A 186 -5.24 11.93 0.77
CA TYR A 186 -4.19 11.28 1.56
C TYR A 186 -3.37 10.30 0.70
N VAL A 187 -4.02 9.47 -0.10
CA VAL A 187 -3.35 8.46 -0.92
C VAL A 187 -2.57 9.11 -2.07
N GLN A 188 -3.12 10.16 -2.71
CA GLN A 188 -2.41 10.95 -3.72
C GLN A 188 -1.19 11.67 -3.16
N GLY A 189 -1.31 12.25 -1.97
CA GLY A 189 -0.17 12.87 -1.29
C GLY A 189 0.96 11.86 -1.05
N ALA A 190 0.63 10.67 -0.54
CA ALA A 190 1.62 9.61 -0.31
C ALA A 190 2.29 9.15 -1.62
N SER A 191 1.52 8.93 -2.70
CA SER A 191 2.09 8.50 -3.98
C SER A 191 2.93 9.59 -4.64
N ALA A 192 2.54 10.87 -4.51
CA ALA A 192 3.34 12.00 -4.98
C ALA A 192 4.68 12.09 -4.23
N ALA A 193 4.67 11.98 -2.89
CA ALA A 193 5.89 11.98 -2.08
C ALA A 193 6.84 10.83 -2.44
N ILE A 194 6.32 9.65 -2.79
CA ILE A 194 7.11 8.51 -3.27
C ILE A 194 7.79 8.84 -4.61
N LEU A 195 7.04 9.41 -5.55
CA LEU A 195 7.57 9.77 -6.86
C LEU A 195 8.64 10.86 -6.76
N GLU A 196 8.40 11.89 -5.95
CA GLU A 196 9.37 12.95 -5.67
C GLU A 196 10.63 12.42 -5.01
N GLY A 197 10.50 11.55 -4.00
CA GLY A 197 11.63 10.93 -3.32
C GLY A 197 12.51 10.10 -4.27
N ARG A 198 11.88 9.32 -5.16
CA ARG A 198 12.60 8.56 -6.20
C ARG A 198 13.28 9.45 -7.23
N ALA A 199 12.60 10.52 -7.67
CA ALA A 199 13.17 11.47 -8.63
C ALA A 199 14.40 12.18 -8.03
N ALA A 200 14.32 12.63 -6.78
CA ALA A 200 15.45 13.24 -6.08
C ALA A 200 16.65 12.28 -5.95
N ALA A 201 16.42 11.02 -5.61
CA ALA A 201 17.47 10.01 -5.56
C ALA A 201 18.12 9.75 -6.93
N ALA A 202 17.33 9.69 -7.99
CA ALA A 202 17.83 9.51 -9.36
C ALA A 202 18.70 10.69 -9.81
N THR A 203 18.29 11.92 -9.51
CA THR A 203 19.06 13.13 -9.80
C THR A 203 20.39 13.15 -9.02
N ALA A 204 20.36 12.85 -7.73
CA ALA A 204 21.58 12.79 -6.91
C ALA A 204 22.57 11.72 -7.44
N ALA A 205 22.09 10.56 -7.84
CA ALA A 205 22.90 9.49 -8.42
C ALA A 205 23.49 9.86 -9.79
N ALA A 206 22.81 10.68 -10.60
CA ALA A 206 23.31 11.19 -11.87
C ALA A 206 24.40 12.24 -11.67
N THR A 207 24.22 13.17 -10.73
CA THR A 207 25.19 14.21 -10.41
C THR A 207 26.50 13.61 -9.86
N GLY A 208 26.42 12.68 -8.92
CA GLY A 208 27.59 12.00 -8.36
C GLY A 208 28.39 11.18 -9.39
N ARG A 209 27.71 10.62 -10.41
CA ARG A 209 28.42 9.93 -11.52
C ARG A 209 29.18 10.89 -12.42
N ASN A 210 28.65 12.09 -12.68
CA ASN A 210 29.33 13.10 -13.49
C ASN A 210 30.58 13.66 -12.79
N GLU A 211 30.53 13.90 -11.47
CA GLU A 211 31.66 14.34 -10.69
C GLU A 211 32.81 13.31 -10.65
N ILE A 212 32.50 12.02 -10.58
CA ILE A 212 33.50 10.95 -10.64
C ILE A 212 34.10 10.83 -12.04
N ALA A 213 33.32 11.02 -13.10
CA ALA A 213 33.81 10.96 -14.47
C ALA A 213 34.77 12.13 -14.78
N ASP A 214 34.45 13.36 -14.33
CA ASP A 214 35.30 14.53 -14.47
C ASP A 214 36.61 14.41 -13.67
N SER A 215 36.57 13.81 -12.47
CA SER A 215 37.75 13.59 -11.64
C SER A 215 38.68 12.47 -12.18
N ALA A 216 38.19 11.60 -13.03
CA ALA A 216 38.97 10.53 -13.66
C ALA A 216 39.58 10.93 -15.03
N ALA A 217 39.15 12.06 -15.60
CA ALA A 217 39.61 12.59 -16.90
C ALA A 217 40.67 13.70 -16.78
N GLY A 218 41.02 14.17 -15.57
CA GLY A 218 42.06 15.14 -15.27
C GLY A 218 43.25 14.50 -14.56
#